data_c6a9fcae714eab83c3613c3b00dea957
#
_entry.id   c6a9fcae714eab83c3613c3b00dea957
#
_cell.length_a   1.000
_cell.length_b   1.000
_cell.length_c   1.000
_cell.angle_alpha   90.00
_cell.angle_beta   90.00
_cell.angle_gamma   90.00
#
_symmetry.space_group_name_H-M   'P 1'
#
loop_
_entity.id
_entity.type
_entity.pdbx_description
1 polymer ?
#
loop_
_entity_poly.entity_id
_entity_poly.type
_entity_poly.pdbx_seq_one_letter_code
_entity_poly.pdbx_strand_id
1 'polypeptide(L)'
;MFVRDLDEHAGMLFVFPASRPVSMWMKNTYVSLDLLFLNAQGKIDYIAAKATPLSEARIGPPTPEFAVLELKGGACEHFGIKVGDTVLHKNFRRAQNLHP
;
A
#
# COMPACT_ATOMS: atom_id res chain seq x y z
N MET A 1 -11.73 -6.23 5.38
CA MET A 1 -11.46 -7.57 4.82
C MET A 1 -9.96 -7.83 4.80
N PHE A 2 -9.59 -9.05 4.56
CA PHE A 2 -8.17 -9.39 4.41
C PHE A 2 -7.85 -9.53 2.94
N VAL A 3 -6.74 -8.92 2.53
CA VAL A 3 -6.22 -9.03 1.17
C VAL A 3 -5.02 -9.97 1.24
N ARG A 4 -5.12 -11.11 0.57
CA ARG A 4 -4.04 -12.11 0.62
C ARG A 4 -3.76 -12.65 -0.77
N ASP A 5 -2.61 -13.29 -0.88
CA ASP A 5 -2.21 -14.04 -2.07
C ASP A 5 -2.34 -13.21 -3.34
N LEU A 6 -2.02 -11.90 -3.22
CA LEU A 6 -1.86 -11.13 -4.43
C LEU A 6 -0.74 -11.77 -5.23
N ASP A 7 -1.04 -12.09 -6.48
CA ASP A 7 -0.05 -12.57 -7.41
C ASP A 7 1.11 -11.57 -7.40
N GLU A 8 2.33 -12.05 -7.39
CA GLU A 8 3.51 -11.18 -7.41
C GLU A 8 3.53 -10.25 -8.62
N HIS A 9 2.78 -10.60 -9.67
CA HIS A 9 2.62 -9.75 -10.85
C HIS A 9 1.49 -8.74 -10.69
N ALA A 10 0.67 -8.86 -9.64
CA ALA A 10 -0.47 -7.97 -9.42
C ALA A 10 -0.07 -6.66 -8.74
N GLY A 11 1.10 -6.64 -8.10
CA GLY A 11 1.52 -5.44 -7.39
C GLY A 11 2.95 -5.52 -6.92
N MET A 12 3.41 -4.41 -6.35
CA MET A 12 4.76 -4.32 -5.82
C MET A 12 4.71 -3.77 -4.40
N LEU A 13 5.31 -4.49 -3.48
CA LEU A 13 5.33 -4.12 -2.07
C LEU A 13 6.68 -3.55 -1.69
N PHE A 14 6.69 -2.33 -1.17
CA PHE A 14 7.87 -1.70 -0.61
C PHE A 14 7.73 -1.68 0.91
N VAL A 15 8.67 -2.31 1.61
CA VAL A 15 8.66 -2.38 3.06
C VAL A 15 9.86 -1.60 3.60
N PHE A 16 9.60 -0.74 4.57
CA PHE A 16 10.66 0.06 5.20
C PHE A 16 11.13 -0.59 6.49
N PRO A 17 12.39 -0.36 6.92
CA PRO A 17 12.91 -0.98 8.14
C PRO A 17 12.12 -0.60 9.40
N ALA A 18 11.49 0.59 9.39
CA ALA A 18 10.66 1.06 10.48
C ALA A 18 9.63 2.01 9.92
N SER A 19 8.55 2.23 10.67
CA SER A 19 7.53 3.20 10.25
C SER A 19 8.16 4.58 10.11
N ARG A 20 7.81 5.29 9.04
CA ARG A 20 8.38 6.59 8.72
C ARG A 20 7.38 7.38 7.88
N PRO A 21 7.51 8.71 7.85
CA PRO A 21 6.75 9.50 6.88
C PRO A 21 7.13 9.06 5.47
N VAL A 22 6.13 8.78 4.65
CA VAL A 22 6.34 8.30 3.29
C VAL A 22 5.64 9.22 2.31
N SER A 23 6.38 9.62 1.30
CA SER A 23 5.84 10.42 0.22
C SER A 23 6.25 9.79 -1.09
N MET A 24 5.25 9.46 -1.91
CA MET A 24 5.45 8.85 -3.22
C MET A 24 5.15 9.87 -4.29
N TRP A 25 5.55 9.59 -5.51
CA TRP A 25 5.15 10.35 -6.67
C TRP A 25 5.11 9.44 -7.90
N MET A 26 4.55 9.95 -8.97
CA MET A 26 4.36 9.20 -10.20
C MET A 26 5.36 9.61 -11.29
N LYS A 27 6.45 10.25 -10.91
CA LYS A 27 7.48 10.67 -11.86
C LYS A 27 8.02 9.44 -12.58
N ASN A 28 8.08 9.52 -13.89
CA ASN A 28 8.55 8.44 -14.76
C ASN A 28 7.67 7.18 -14.73
N THR A 29 6.47 7.27 -14.19
CA THR A 29 5.50 6.18 -14.19
C THR A 29 4.40 6.47 -15.21
N TYR A 30 4.33 5.64 -16.23
CA TYR A 30 3.49 5.89 -17.40
C TYR A 30 2.09 5.28 -17.31
N VAL A 31 1.84 4.49 -16.28
CA VAL A 31 0.54 3.88 -16.07
C VAL A 31 -0.02 4.34 -14.73
N SER A 32 -1.35 4.38 -14.63
CA SER A 32 -2.01 4.72 -13.38
C SER A 32 -1.82 3.60 -12.36
N LEU A 33 -1.57 3.98 -11.11
CA LEU A 33 -1.40 3.03 -10.00
C LEU A 33 -2.33 3.40 -8.85
N ASP A 34 -2.74 2.37 -8.10
CA ASP A 34 -3.31 2.56 -6.77
C ASP A 34 -2.16 2.41 -5.77
N LEU A 35 -2.00 3.39 -4.89
CA LEU A 35 -0.95 3.39 -3.88
C LEU A 35 -1.60 3.18 -2.51
N LEU A 36 -1.28 2.06 -1.87
CA LEU A 36 -1.83 1.69 -0.57
C LEU A 36 -0.75 1.86 0.49
N PHE A 37 -1.03 2.68 1.48
CA PHE A 37 -0.07 2.96 2.57
C PHE A 37 -0.47 2.13 3.77
N LEU A 38 0.46 1.32 4.28
CA LEU A 38 0.20 0.26 5.24
C LEU A 38 0.98 0.48 6.53
N ASN A 39 0.34 0.17 7.65
CA ASN A 39 1.04 0.17 8.93
C ASN A 39 1.79 -1.15 9.15
N ALA A 40 2.46 -1.29 10.30
CA ALA A 40 3.29 -2.46 10.57
C ALA A 40 2.51 -3.77 10.70
N GLN A 41 1.20 -3.71 10.89
CA GLN A 41 0.33 -4.88 10.91
C GLN A 41 -0.26 -5.19 9.55
N GLY A 42 0.06 -4.39 8.54
CA GLY A 42 -0.48 -4.56 7.20
C GLY A 42 -1.83 -3.91 6.98
N LYS A 43 -2.31 -3.12 7.97
CA LYS A 43 -3.57 -2.44 7.83
C LYS A 43 -3.41 -1.24 6.90
N ILE A 44 -4.37 -1.08 5.99
CA ILE A 44 -4.35 0.02 5.03
C ILE A 44 -4.84 1.29 5.72
N ASP A 45 -3.95 2.27 5.83
CA ASP A 45 -4.26 3.55 6.45
C ASP A 45 -4.71 4.60 5.44
N TYR A 46 -4.25 4.47 4.19
CA TYR A 46 -4.53 5.47 3.18
C TYR A 46 -4.41 4.85 1.79
N ILE A 47 -5.29 5.24 0.89
CA ILE A 47 -5.25 4.80 -0.51
C ILE A 47 -5.30 6.03 -1.42
N ALA A 48 -4.30 6.15 -2.29
CA ALA A 48 -4.35 7.09 -3.40
C ALA A 48 -4.74 6.28 -4.63
N ALA A 49 -6.02 6.32 -4.98
CA ALA A 49 -6.54 5.54 -6.09
C ALA A 49 -6.28 6.24 -7.42
N LYS A 50 -5.93 5.45 -8.42
CA LYS A 50 -5.74 5.92 -9.80
C LYS A 50 -4.84 7.15 -9.87
N ALA A 51 -3.68 7.06 -9.23
CA ALA A 51 -2.72 8.15 -9.23
C ALA A 51 -2.35 8.53 -10.66
N THR A 52 -2.24 9.83 -10.90
CA THR A 52 -2.03 10.36 -12.24
C THR A 52 -0.64 10.03 -12.76
N PRO A 53 -0.53 9.36 -13.92
CA PRO A 53 0.77 9.08 -14.50
C PRO A 53 1.60 10.36 -14.70
N LEU A 54 2.90 10.23 -14.50
CA LEU A 54 3.90 11.28 -14.71
C LEU A 54 3.78 12.48 -13.77
N SER A 55 2.83 12.47 -12.85
CA SER A 55 2.69 13.57 -11.89
C SER A 55 3.86 13.60 -10.92
N GLU A 56 4.35 14.79 -10.63
CA GLU A 56 5.40 15.00 -9.63
C GLU A 56 4.84 15.49 -8.30
N ALA A 57 3.50 15.51 -8.16
CA ALA A 57 2.88 15.84 -6.90
C ALA A 57 3.19 14.77 -5.86
N ARG A 58 3.41 15.20 -4.63
CA ARG A 58 3.65 14.27 -3.53
C ARG A 58 2.37 13.61 -3.10
N ILE A 59 2.44 12.31 -2.83
CA ILE A 59 1.29 11.48 -2.47
C ILE A 59 1.65 10.73 -1.19
N GLY A 60 0.82 10.87 -0.17
CA GLY A 60 1.02 10.15 1.07
C GLY A 60 0.24 10.75 2.21
N PRO A 61 -0.06 9.96 3.25
CA PRO A 61 -0.72 10.46 4.44
C PRO A 61 0.26 11.23 5.33
N PRO A 62 -0.23 12.05 6.25
CA PRO A 62 0.63 12.75 7.21
C PRO A 62 1.19 11.83 8.28
N THR A 63 0.65 10.62 8.41
CA THR A 63 1.07 9.67 9.44
C THR A 63 2.23 8.81 8.95
N PRO A 64 3.13 8.34 9.87
CA PRO A 64 4.17 7.40 9.48
C PRO A 64 3.58 6.09 8.99
N GLU A 65 4.23 5.51 8.00
CA GLU A 65 3.78 4.25 7.40
C GLU A 65 4.94 3.26 7.33
N PHE A 66 4.59 1.97 7.32
CA PHE A 66 5.55 0.88 7.32
C PHE A 66 5.83 0.37 5.90
N ALA A 67 4.84 0.42 5.03
CA ALA A 67 4.98 -0.12 3.69
C ALA A 67 4.05 0.59 2.71
N VAL A 68 4.37 0.47 1.43
CA VAL A 68 3.50 0.91 0.34
C VAL A 68 3.31 -0.27 -0.61
N LEU A 69 2.05 -0.56 -0.92
CA LEU A 69 1.69 -1.56 -1.91
C LEU A 69 1.18 -0.83 -3.15
N GLU A 70 1.84 -1.07 -4.28
CA GLU A 70 1.41 -0.51 -5.56
C GLU A 70 0.63 -1.55 -6.34
N LEU A 71 -0.57 -1.20 -6.76
CA LEU A 71 -1.41 -2.04 -7.60
C LEU A 71 -1.75 -1.28 -8.89
N LYS A 72 -2.21 -2.00 -9.89
CA LYS A 72 -2.71 -1.37 -11.10
C LYS A 72 -3.85 -0.42 -10.75
N GLY A 73 -3.86 0.75 -11.38
CA GLY A 73 -4.91 1.74 -11.16
C GLY A 73 -6.30 1.16 -11.35
N GLY A 74 -7.15 1.30 -10.34
CA GLY A 74 -8.48 0.72 -10.33
C GLY A 74 -8.59 -0.63 -9.66
N ALA A 75 -7.47 -1.25 -9.26
CA ALA A 75 -7.51 -2.56 -8.62
C ALA A 75 -8.29 -2.53 -7.29
N CYS A 76 -8.11 -1.47 -6.49
CA CYS A 76 -8.83 -1.37 -5.23
C CYS A 76 -10.34 -1.36 -5.46
N GLU A 77 -10.80 -0.61 -6.43
CA GLU A 77 -12.21 -0.56 -6.78
C GLU A 77 -12.70 -1.92 -7.27
N HIS A 78 -11.93 -2.54 -8.16
CA HIS A 78 -12.29 -3.83 -8.74
C HIS A 78 -12.41 -4.93 -7.69
N PHE A 79 -11.48 -4.99 -6.74
CA PHE A 79 -11.47 -6.03 -5.71
C PHE A 79 -12.15 -5.64 -4.42
N GLY A 80 -12.70 -4.44 -4.32
CA GLY A 80 -13.36 -3.99 -3.11
C GLY A 80 -12.41 -3.72 -1.96
N ILE A 81 -11.17 -3.36 -2.26
CA ILE A 81 -10.16 -3.04 -1.24
C ILE A 81 -10.35 -1.61 -0.77
N LYS A 82 -10.32 -1.40 0.55
CA LYS A 82 -10.54 -0.07 1.13
C LYS A 82 -9.72 0.14 2.39
N VAL A 83 -9.63 1.39 2.80
CA VAL A 83 -8.96 1.76 4.05
C VAL A 83 -9.56 0.96 5.21
N GLY A 84 -8.72 0.45 6.07
CA GLY A 84 -9.10 -0.41 7.17
C GLY A 84 -8.95 -1.89 6.86
N ASP A 85 -8.85 -2.26 5.59
CA ASP A 85 -8.56 -3.64 5.22
C ASP A 85 -7.13 -3.99 5.58
N THR A 86 -6.85 -5.29 5.73
CA THR A 86 -5.52 -5.77 6.11
C THR A 86 -4.92 -6.60 4.99
N VAL A 87 -3.69 -6.25 4.61
CA VAL A 87 -2.91 -7.03 3.67
C VAL A 87 -2.17 -8.11 4.44
N LEU A 88 -2.38 -9.37 4.05
CA LEU A 88 -1.71 -10.50 4.69
C LEU A 88 -0.43 -10.83 3.95
N HIS A 89 0.68 -10.57 4.61
CA HIS A 89 2.01 -10.82 4.05
C HIS A 89 2.98 -11.11 5.18
N LYS A 90 3.99 -11.93 4.91
CA LYS A 90 4.96 -12.35 5.93
C LYS A 90 5.71 -11.19 6.58
N ASN A 91 5.78 -10.05 5.91
CA ASN A 91 6.50 -8.88 6.43
C ASN A 91 5.68 -8.06 7.41
N PHE A 92 4.41 -8.43 7.66
CA PHE A 92 3.55 -7.69 8.58
C PHE A 92 3.29 -8.48 9.85
N ARG A 93 3.23 -7.76 10.97
CA ARG A 93 2.85 -8.36 12.24
C ARG A 93 1.33 -8.39 12.34
N ARG A 94 0.83 -9.48 12.92
CA ARG A 94 -0.57 -9.59 13.28
C ARG A 94 -0.67 -9.56 14.81
N ALA A 95 -1.85 -9.25 15.31
CA ALA A 95 -2.06 -9.21 16.76
C ALA A 95 -1.64 -10.52 17.43
N GLN A 96 -1.98 -11.64 16.83
CA GLN A 96 -1.64 -12.95 17.39
C GLN A 96 -0.18 -13.33 17.23
N ASN A 97 0.61 -12.53 16.53
CA ASN A 97 2.04 -12.76 16.30
C ASN A 97 2.92 -11.78 17.09
N LEU A 98 2.33 -11.03 18.03
CA LEU A 98 3.07 -10.04 18.80
C LEU A 98 3.97 -10.67 19.85
N HIS A 99 3.86 -11.93 20.06
CA HIS A 99 4.70 -12.69 20.96
C HIS A 99 5.12 -13.98 20.27
N PRO A 100 6.22 -14.51 20.68
CA PRO A 100 6.72 -15.76 20.12
C PRO A 100 5.71 -16.88 20.26
#